data_4fb52943efbe2b9303ee14efc5020b67
#
_entry.id   4fb52943efbe2b9303ee14efc5020b67
#
_cell.length_a   1.000
_cell.length_b   1.000
_cell.length_c   1.000
_cell.angle_alpha   90.00
_cell.angle_beta   90.00
_cell.angle_gamma   90.00
#
_symmetry.space_group_name_H-M   'P 1'
#
loop_
_entity.id
_entity.type
_entity.pdbx_description
1 polymer ?
#
loop_
_entity_poly.entity_id
_entity_poly.type
_entity_poly.pdbx_seq_one_letter_code
_entity_poly.pdbx_strand_id
1 'polypeptide(L)'
;GLLDALLLDNGYLTAVRTAAAGAVAARALSRADSRSVALIGAGEQAALQLQALRLVRPIDNVRVWARDLAKAQAFSVDLARDSGLDVMPCATIDEAMAEVDIAITCTPSRAPLIDSHHLRPGLHITAMGSDAEHKNEISPQALAQVDRYVADRLSQTRILGELHHALAAGVVGDESGFAELGQVLAGQ
;
A
#
# COMPACT_ATOMS: atom_id res chain seq x y z
N GLY A 1 -3.20 3.33 -32.73
CA GLY A 1 -3.27 1.88 -32.89
C GLY A 1 -4.69 1.44 -33.21
N LEU A 2 -4.82 0.27 -33.80
CA LEU A 2 -6.12 -0.39 -33.97
C LEU A 2 -6.43 -1.21 -32.72
N LEU A 3 -7.72 -1.35 -32.40
CA LEU A 3 -8.16 -2.22 -31.30
C LEU A 3 -8.13 -3.68 -31.81
N ASP A 4 -7.25 -4.49 -31.21
CA ASP A 4 -7.11 -5.90 -31.55
C ASP A 4 -7.98 -6.83 -30.69
N ALA A 5 -8.20 -6.43 -29.41
CA ALA A 5 -9.00 -7.19 -28.46
C ALA A 5 -9.68 -6.28 -27.43
N LEU A 6 -10.84 -6.70 -26.97
CA LEU A 6 -11.57 -6.09 -25.85
C LEU A 6 -11.91 -7.17 -24.82
N LEU A 7 -11.36 -7.04 -23.61
CA LEU A 7 -11.63 -7.95 -22.50
C LEU A 7 -12.67 -7.33 -21.57
N LEU A 8 -13.85 -7.94 -21.50
CA LEU A 8 -14.95 -7.51 -20.64
C LEU A 8 -14.87 -8.27 -19.30
N ASP A 9 -13.91 -7.88 -18.46
CA ASP A 9 -13.57 -8.57 -17.21
C ASP A 9 -14.10 -7.89 -15.95
N ASN A 10 -14.88 -6.83 -16.11
CA ASN A 10 -15.47 -6.04 -15.03
C ASN A 10 -14.45 -5.58 -13.97
N GLY A 11 -13.21 -5.28 -14.39
CA GLY A 11 -12.14 -4.81 -13.52
C GLY A 11 -11.33 -5.91 -12.80
N TYR A 12 -11.62 -7.18 -13.04
CA TYR A 12 -10.92 -8.31 -12.43
C TYR A 12 -9.41 -8.28 -12.68
N LEU A 13 -9.00 -8.09 -13.93
CA LEU A 13 -7.58 -8.02 -14.29
C LEU A 13 -6.88 -6.84 -13.58
N THR A 14 -7.56 -5.68 -13.51
CA THR A 14 -7.04 -4.53 -12.78
C THR A 14 -6.84 -4.87 -11.30
N ALA A 15 -7.82 -5.49 -10.67
CA ALA A 15 -7.74 -5.85 -9.25
C ALA A 15 -6.58 -6.82 -8.96
N VAL A 16 -6.48 -7.89 -9.76
CA VAL A 16 -5.44 -8.94 -9.58
C VAL A 16 -4.03 -8.40 -9.89
N ARG A 17 -3.85 -7.66 -11.02
CA ARG A 17 -2.52 -7.12 -11.36
C ARG A 17 -2.04 -6.10 -10.33
N THR A 18 -2.96 -5.34 -9.73
CA THR A 18 -2.63 -4.38 -8.68
C THR A 18 -2.14 -5.09 -7.41
N ALA A 19 -2.81 -6.18 -7.01
CA ALA A 19 -2.36 -6.99 -5.89
C ALA A 19 -1.00 -7.66 -6.17
N ALA A 20 -0.79 -8.17 -7.38
CA ALA A 20 0.49 -8.74 -7.78
C ALA A 20 1.63 -7.71 -7.76
N ALA A 21 1.39 -6.46 -8.18
CA ALA A 21 2.37 -5.38 -8.12
C ALA A 21 2.79 -5.07 -6.68
N GLY A 22 1.82 -5.00 -5.74
CA GLY A 22 2.11 -4.84 -4.31
C GLY A 22 2.97 -5.96 -3.74
N ALA A 23 2.67 -7.22 -4.10
CA ALA A 23 3.46 -8.37 -3.67
C ALA A 23 4.89 -8.34 -4.25
N VAL A 24 5.07 -7.93 -5.50
CA VAL A 24 6.39 -7.77 -6.12
C VAL A 24 7.20 -6.70 -5.39
N ALA A 25 6.58 -5.55 -5.09
CA ALA A 25 7.22 -4.49 -4.32
C ALA A 25 7.61 -4.97 -2.91
N ALA A 26 6.70 -5.61 -2.19
CA ALA A 26 6.97 -6.15 -0.86
C ALA A 26 8.08 -7.20 -0.89
N ARG A 27 8.11 -8.09 -1.89
CA ARG A 27 9.20 -9.08 -2.06
C ARG A 27 10.57 -8.44 -2.22
N ALA A 28 10.64 -7.32 -2.95
CA ALA A 28 11.89 -6.64 -3.24
C ALA A 28 12.36 -5.72 -2.09
N LEU A 29 11.44 -5.12 -1.35
CA LEU A 29 11.72 -3.97 -0.50
C LEU A 29 11.43 -4.19 0.99
N SER A 30 10.57 -5.13 1.37
CA SER A 30 10.33 -5.44 2.78
C SER A 30 11.33 -6.49 3.31
N ARG A 31 11.46 -6.57 4.63
CA ARG A 31 12.27 -7.62 5.26
C ARG A 31 11.70 -9.01 4.96
N ALA A 32 12.56 -9.98 4.76
CA ALA A 32 12.16 -11.35 4.43
C ALA A 32 11.39 -12.05 5.57
N ASP A 33 11.66 -11.64 6.81
CA ASP A 33 11.06 -12.17 8.04
C ASP A 33 9.80 -11.40 8.48
N SER A 34 9.29 -10.47 7.68
CA SER A 34 8.05 -9.72 7.97
C SER A 34 6.88 -10.66 8.15
N ARG A 35 6.17 -10.53 9.30
CA ARG A 35 5.07 -11.40 9.72
C ARG A 35 3.75 -10.66 9.97
N SER A 36 3.81 -9.36 10.20
CA SER A 36 2.66 -8.54 10.55
C SER A 36 2.34 -7.50 9.48
N VAL A 37 1.05 -7.33 9.17
CA VAL A 37 0.59 -6.35 8.18
C VAL A 37 -0.58 -5.52 8.68
N ALA A 38 -0.54 -4.21 8.44
CA ALA A 38 -1.68 -3.32 8.53
C ALA A 38 -2.34 -3.15 7.17
N LEU A 39 -3.62 -3.42 7.08
CA LEU A 39 -4.47 -3.10 5.95
C LEU A 39 -5.25 -1.81 6.26
N ILE A 40 -4.87 -0.73 5.62
CA ILE A 40 -5.56 0.56 5.72
C ILE A 40 -6.56 0.64 4.57
N GLY A 41 -7.77 0.20 4.88
CA GLY A 41 -8.86 -0.04 3.94
C GLY A 41 -9.46 -1.44 4.14
N ALA A 42 -10.80 -1.57 3.98
CA ALA A 42 -11.54 -2.81 4.13
C ALA A 42 -12.42 -3.06 2.88
N GLY A 43 -11.77 -3.21 1.74
CA GLY A 43 -12.39 -3.48 0.46
C GLY A 43 -11.78 -4.68 -0.25
N GLU A 44 -12.28 -4.98 -1.44
CA GLU A 44 -11.77 -6.08 -2.29
C GLU A 44 -10.25 -5.99 -2.48
N GLN A 45 -9.73 -4.80 -2.76
CA GLN A 45 -8.30 -4.62 -2.96
C GLN A 45 -7.49 -4.98 -1.71
N ALA A 46 -7.97 -4.70 -0.50
CA ALA A 46 -7.27 -5.08 0.73
C ALA A 46 -7.16 -6.60 0.87
N ALA A 47 -8.22 -7.34 0.55
CA ALA A 47 -8.20 -8.81 0.58
C ALA A 47 -7.23 -9.38 -0.45
N LEU A 48 -7.25 -8.87 -1.68
CA LEU A 48 -6.36 -9.32 -2.75
C LEU A 48 -4.89 -9.00 -2.45
N GLN A 49 -4.60 -7.83 -1.87
CA GLN A 49 -3.25 -7.45 -1.44
C GLN A 49 -2.71 -8.43 -0.37
N LEU A 50 -3.53 -8.79 0.62
CA LEU A 50 -3.13 -9.78 1.62
C LEU A 50 -2.86 -11.15 0.98
N GLN A 51 -3.74 -11.62 0.10
CA GLN A 51 -3.55 -12.89 -0.60
C GLN A 51 -2.23 -12.92 -1.39
N ALA A 52 -1.94 -11.86 -2.14
CA ALA A 52 -0.71 -11.74 -2.91
C ALA A 52 0.53 -11.60 -2.01
N LEU A 53 0.44 -10.83 -0.92
CA LEU A 53 1.54 -10.64 0.04
C LEU A 53 1.95 -11.97 0.69
N ARG A 54 1.01 -12.84 1.03
CA ARG A 54 1.26 -14.16 1.63
C ARG A 54 2.03 -15.12 0.72
N LEU A 55 2.06 -14.88 -0.57
CA LEU A 55 2.89 -15.65 -1.50
C LEU A 55 4.38 -15.31 -1.39
N VAL A 56 4.72 -14.18 -0.78
CA VAL A 56 6.09 -13.66 -0.73
C VAL A 56 6.60 -13.37 0.68
N ARG A 57 5.72 -13.31 1.69
CA ARG A 57 6.04 -13.09 3.11
C ARG A 57 5.24 -14.02 4.03
N PRO A 58 5.83 -14.48 5.14
CA PRO A 58 5.18 -15.40 6.09
C PRO A 58 4.23 -14.65 7.04
N ILE A 59 3.24 -13.96 6.48
CA ILE A 59 2.29 -13.16 7.26
C ILE A 59 1.39 -14.08 8.10
N ASP A 60 1.33 -13.81 9.39
CA ASP A 60 0.48 -14.52 10.36
C ASP A 60 -0.39 -13.58 11.22
N ASN A 61 -0.06 -12.29 11.29
CA ASN A 61 -0.82 -11.29 12.03
C ASN A 61 -1.29 -10.15 11.10
N VAL A 62 -2.58 -9.83 11.15
CA VAL A 62 -3.21 -8.82 10.28
C VAL A 62 -3.98 -7.84 11.14
N ARG A 63 -3.76 -6.56 10.94
CA ARG A 63 -4.53 -5.47 11.51
C ARG A 63 -5.30 -4.75 10.42
N VAL A 64 -6.56 -4.46 10.66
CA VAL A 64 -7.44 -3.84 9.67
C VAL A 64 -8.01 -2.56 10.22
N TRP A 65 -7.83 -1.48 9.49
CA TRP A 65 -8.51 -0.23 9.77
C TRP A 65 -9.38 0.19 8.58
N ALA A 66 -10.55 0.72 8.87
CA ALA A 66 -11.39 1.42 7.92
C ALA A 66 -12.04 2.62 8.61
N ARG A 67 -12.45 3.63 7.85
CA ARG A 67 -13.16 4.82 8.37
C ARG A 67 -14.41 4.45 9.17
N ASP A 68 -15.08 3.38 8.79
CA ASP A 68 -16.20 2.79 9.53
C ASP A 68 -15.71 1.54 10.26
N LEU A 69 -15.69 1.58 11.59
CA LEU A 69 -15.26 0.46 12.42
C LEU A 69 -16.10 -0.80 12.22
N ALA A 70 -17.41 -0.66 12.03
CA ALA A 70 -18.28 -1.82 11.79
C ALA A 70 -17.91 -2.52 10.48
N LYS A 71 -17.51 -1.76 9.45
CA LYS A 71 -16.98 -2.32 8.20
C LYS A 71 -15.65 -3.01 8.42
N ALA A 72 -14.75 -2.44 9.21
CA ALA A 72 -13.47 -3.08 9.55
C ALA A 72 -13.70 -4.40 10.29
N GLN A 73 -14.64 -4.43 11.25
CA GLN A 73 -14.99 -5.63 12.02
C GLN A 73 -15.57 -6.73 11.11
N ALA A 74 -16.56 -6.41 10.28
CA ALA A 74 -17.17 -7.37 9.36
C ALA A 74 -16.12 -7.93 8.38
N PHE A 75 -15.31 -7.06 7.79
CA PHE A 75 -14.23 -7.46 6.89
C PHE A 75 -13.19 -8.34 7.58
N SER A 76 -12.82 -8.04 8.83
CA SER A 76 -11.86 -8.86 9.60
C SER A 76 -12.37 -10.26 9.88
N VAL A 77 -13.67 -10.42 10.18
CA VAL A 77 -14.30 -11.74 10.38
C VAL A 77 -14.24 -12.57 9.10
N ASP A 78 -14.63 -11.99 7.97
CA ASP A 78 -14.58 -12.67 6.68
C ASP A 78 -13.15 -13.03 6.29
N LEU A 79 -12.22 -12.08 6.45
CA LEU A 79 -10.80 -12.28 6.12
C LEU A 79 -10.15 -13.36 6.99
N ALA A 80 -10.45 -13.40 8.29
CA ALA A 80 -9.96 -14.43 9.21
C ALA A 80 -10.48 -15.82 8.80
N ARG A 81 -11.77 -15.94 8.49
CA ARG A 81 -12.38 -17.18 8.02
C ARG A 81 -11.71 -17.69 6.73
N ASP A 82 -11.52 -16.81 5.76
CA ASP A 82 -11.04 -17.19 4.44
C ASP A 82 -9.51 -17.41 4.39
N SER A 83 -8.77 -16.75 5.27
CA SER A 83 -7.30 -16.83 5.30
C SER A 83 -6.74 -17.79 6.36
N GLY A 84 -7.49 -18.06 7.43
CA GLY A 84 -7.04 -18.79 8.61
C GLY A 84 -6.04 -18.01 9.47
N LEU A 85 -5.95 -16.69 9.30
CA LEU A 85 -5.02 -15.82 10.03
C LEU A 85 -5.68 -15.18 11.26
N ASP A 86 -4.84 -14.68 12.18
CA ASP A 86 -5.28 -13.76 13.22
C ASP A 86 -5.49 -12.37 12.61
N VAL A 87 -6.74 -11.91 12.57
CA VAL A 87 -7.15 -10.65 11.96
C VAL A 87 -7.86 -9.78 12.99
N MET A 88 -7.24 -8.68 13.35
CA MET A 88 -7.73 -7.74 14.37
C MET A 88 -8.27 -6.46 13.72
N PRO A 89 -9.56 -6.11 13.90
CA PRO A 89 -10.06 -4.81 13.53
C PRO A 89 -9.56 -3.75 14.50
N CYS A 90 -9.12 -2.60 13.98
CA CYS A 90 -8.58 -1.48 14.74
C CYS A 90 -9.52 -0.27 14.66
N ALA A 91 -9.71 0.42 15.77
CA ALA A 91 -10.55 1.62 15.81
C ALA A 91 -9.82 2.85 15.25
N THR A 92 -8.50 2.90 15.38
CA THR A 92 -7.65 4.01 14.92
C THR A 92 -6.56 3.51 13.98
N ILE A 93 -6.00 4.43 13.19
CA ILE A 93 -4.83 4.15 12.34
C ILE A 93 -3.61 3.86 13.22
N ASP A 94 -3.44 4.58 14.32
CA ASP A 94 -2.35 4.35 15.27
C ASP A 94 -2.36 2.90 15.79
N GLU A 95 -3.54 2.37 16.17
CA GLU A 95 -3.67 0.96 16.55
C GLU A 95 -3.30 0.01 15.43
N ALA A 96 -3.74 0.30 14.21
CA ALA A 96 -3.43 -0.55 13.05
C ALA A 96 -1.93 -0.52 12.72
N MET A 97 -1.29 0.64 12.82
CA MET A 97 0.12 0.84 12.48
C MET A 97 1.08 0.42 13.59
N ALA A 98 0.59 0.17 14.82
CA ALA A 98 1.44 -0.17 15.94
C ALA A 98 2.20 -1.48 15.69
N GLU A 99 3.55 -1.40 15.62
CA GLU A 99 4.48 -2.54 15.54
C GLU A 99 4.27 -3.51 14.34
N VAL A 100 3.60 -3.07 13.25
CA VAL A 100 3.50 -3.91 12.04
C VAL A 100 4.75 -3.80 11.17
N ASP A 101 5.13 -4.85 10.47
CA ASP A 101 6.28 -4.88 9.57
C ASP A 101 5.96 -4.25 8.21
N ILE A 102 4.71 -4.39 7.78
CA ILE A 102 4.23 -3.93 6.48
C ILE A 102 2.92 -3.16 6.68
N ALA A 103 2.76 -2.05 5.98
CA ALA A 103 1.48 -1.35 5.86
C ALA A 103 1.06 -1.29 4.38
N ILE A 104 -0.21 -1.56 4.11
CA ILE A 104 -0.78 -1.45 2.77
C ILE A 104 -1.96 -0.50 2.83
N THR A 105 -1.90 0.61 2.09
CA THR A 105 -3.02 1.54 1.97
C THR A 105 -3.74 1.31 0.65
N CYS A 106 -5.06 1.17 0.72
CA CYS A 106 -5.92 0.92 -0.43
C CYS A 106 -7.29 1.57 -0.24
N THR A 107 -7.28 2.88 0.03
CA THR A 107 -8.48 3.68 0.28
C THR A 107 -8.69 4.73 -0.82
N PRO A 108 -9.91 5.28 -0.95
CA PRO A 108 -10.16 6.44 -1.79
C PRO A 108 -9.88 7.77 -1.05
N SER A 109 -9.04 7.79 -0.02
CA SER A 109 -8.84 8.98 0.80
C SER A 109 -8.29 10.15 0.00
N ARG A 110 -8.75 11.36 0.35
CA ARG A 110 -8.25 12.63 -0.18
C ARG A 110 -7.42 13.41 0.84
N ALA A 111 -7.26 12.83 2.02
CA ALA A 111 -6.45 13.37 3.09
C ALA A 111 -5.52 12.27 3.61
N PRO A 112 -4.30 12.61 4.02
CA PRO A 112 -3.34 11.66 4.54
C PRO A 112 -3.91 10.83 5.69
N LEU A 113 -3.60 9.56 5.69
CA LEU A 113 -3.95 8.59 6.72
C LEU A 113 -2.68 8.16 7.49
N ILE A 114 -1.56 8.00 6.79
CA ILE A 114 -0.27 7.70 7.40
C ILE A 114 0.56 8.98 7.49
N ASP A 115 1.09 9.27 8.67
CA ASP A 115 1.92 10.43 8.95
C ASP A 115 3.28 10.00 9.53
N SER A 116 4.19 10.97 9.71
CA SER A 116 5.59 10.76 10.14
C SER A 116 5.72 9.98 11.44
N HIS A 117 4.79 10.16 12.39
CA HIS A 117 4.83 9.46 13.68
C HIS A 117 4.54 7.94 13.57
N HIS A 118 4.00 7.49 12.43
CA HIS A 118 3.82 6.06 12.15
C HIS A 118 5.09 5.40 11.60
N LEU A 119 6.07 6.21 11.13
CA LEU A 119 7.30 5.68 10.55
C LEU A 119 8.21 5.11 11.64
N ARG A 120 8.83 3.98 11.32
CA ARG A 120 9.82 3.35 12.20
C ARG A 120 10.81 2.53 11.36
N PRO A 121 12.01 2.25 11.88
CA PRO A 121 12.99 1.42 11.20
C PRO A 121 12.42 0.04 10.82
N GLY A 122 12.60 -0.34 9.57
CA GLY A 122 12.17 -1.64 9.04
C GLY A 122 10.72 -1.73 8.58
N LEU A 123 9.91 -0.67 8.76
CA LEU A 123 8.56 -0.61 8.20
C LEU A 123 8.61 -0.50 6.67
N HIS A 124 7.84 -1.33 5.99
CA HIS A 124 7.58 -1.21 4.55
C HIS A 124 6.14 -0.70 4.34
N ILE A 125 5.98 0.29 3.46
CA ILE A 125 4.66 0.81 3.10
C ILE A 125 4.42 0.61 1.60
N THR A 126 3.29 -0.02 1.26
CA THR A 126 2.78 -0.12 -0.11
C THR A 126 1.55 0.77 -0.25
N ALA A 127 1.70 1.93 -0.88
CA ALA A 127 0.60 2.88 -1.10
C ALA A 127 -0.05 2.60 -2.45
N MET A 128 -1.29 2.06 -2.43
CA MET A 128 -1.99 1.61 -3.63
C MET A 128 -3.24 2.43 -3.96
N GLY A 129 -3.72 3.28 -3.05
CA GLY A 129 -5.01 3.96 -3.19
C GLY A 129 -4.95 5.28 -3.95
N SER A 130 -3.80 5.93 -4.03
CA SER A 130 -3.63 7.25 -4.67
C SER A 130 -3.44 7.14 -6.18
N ASP A 131 -4.43 6.65 -6.88
CA ASP A 131 -4.45 6.46 -8.34
C ASP A 131 -5.05 7.67 -9.11
N ALA A 132 -5.29 8.79 -8.44
CA ALA A 132 -5.79 10.04 -9.01
C ALA A 132 -5.18 11.25 -8.30
N GLU A 133 -5.08 12.39 -8.99
CA GLU A 133 -4.43 13.62 -8.50
C GLU A 133 -4.93 14.10 -7.13
N HIS A 134 -6.23 13.90 -6.85
CA HIS A 134 -6.87 14.38 -5.63
C HIS A 134 -6.83 13.37 -4.47
N LYS A 135 -6.32 12.16 -4.69
CA LYS A 135 -6.20 11.13 -3.66
C LYS A 135 -4.85 11.23 -2.97
N ASN A 136 -4.86 11.09 -1.64
CA ASN A 136 -3.66 11.13 -0.83
C ASN A 136 -3.84 10.27 0.42
N GLU A 137 -2.97 9.29 0.62
CA GLU A 137 -3.00 8.38 1.75
C GLU A 137 -1.80 8.57 2.69
N ILE A 138 -0.67 9.06 2.17
CA ILE A 138 0.57 9.29 2.93
C ILE A 138 0.82 10.79 3.02
N SER A 139 1.11 11.30 4.22
CA SER A 139 1.42 12.72 4.34
C SER A 139 2.72 13.07 3.61
N PRO A 140 2.81 14.26 2.99
CA PRO A 140 4.04 14.77 2.41
C PRO A 140 5.23 14.70 3.36
N GLN A 141 5.00 15.00 4.65
CA GLN A 141 6.01 14.98 5.69
C GLN A 141 6.52 13.56 5.97
N ALA A 142 5.63 12.57 5.95
CA ALA A 142 6.04 11.17 6.07
C ALA A 142 6.87 10.74 4.86
N LEU A 143 6.44 11.08 3.63
CA LEU A 143 7.19 10.72 2.43
C LEU A 143 8.60 11.35 2.42
N ALA A 144 8.75 12.57 2.93
CA ALA A 144 10.06 13.23 3.04
C ALA A 144 11.02 12.59 4.07
N GLN A 145 10.52 11.71 4.95
CA GLN A 145 11.30 11.07 6.02
C GLN A 145 11.59 9.58 5.77
N VAL A 146 11.07 9.00 4.67
CA VAL A 146 11.41 7.60 4.35
C VAL A 146 12.85 7.49 3.86
N ASP A 147 13.53 6.42 4.22
CA ASP A 147 14.90 6.16 3.75
C ASP A 147 14.95 5.89 2.24
N ARG A 148 13.86 5.35 1.69
CA ARG A 148 13.79 4.99 0.27
C ARG A 148 12.36 5.13 -0.26
N TYR A 149 12.22 5.89 -1.33
CA TYR A 149 11.00 5.96 -2.13
C TYR A 149 11.18 5.20 -3.45
N VAL A 150 10.27 4.29 -3.75
CA VAL A 150 10.28 3.52 -5.00
C VAL A 150 8.91 3.61 -5.65
N ALA A 151 8.87 4.15 -6.85
CA ALA A 151 7.66 4.23 -7.66
C ALA A 151 7.57 3.04 -8.62
N ASP A 152 6.38 2.71 -9.08
CA ASP A 152 6.23 1.89 -10.30
C ASP A 152 6.71 2.69 -11.52
N ARG A 153 6.35 3.98 -11.60
CA ARG A 153 6.78 4.92 -12.65
C ARG A 153 6.89 6.34 -12.11
N LEU A 154 8.10 6.88 -12.02
CA LEU A 154 8.33 8.24 -11.48
C LEU A 154 7.62 9.32 -12.29
N SER A 155 7.61 9.23 -13.62
CA SER A 155 6.93 10.21 -14.46
C SER A 155 5.42 10.28 -14.20
N GLN A 156 4.81 9.19 -13.76
CA GLN A 156 3.40 9.14 -13.40
C GLN A 156 3.16 9.66 -11.98
N THR A 157 3.99 9.25 -11.01
CA THR A 157 3.80 9.64 -9.61
C THR A 157 4.09 11.11 -9.31
N ARG A 158 4.76 11.82 -10.22
CA ARG A 158 4.88 13.28 -10.20
C ARG A 158 3.58 14.03 -10.55
N ILE A 159 2.65 13.35 -11.24
CA ILE A 159 1.37 13.93 -11.68
C ILE A 159 0.24 13.48 -10.76
N LEU A 160 0.26 12.23 -10.34
CA LEU A 160 -0.72 11.64 -9.44
C LEU A 160 -0.03 10.65 -8.50
N GLY A 161 -0.61 10.41 -7.33
CA GLY A 161 0.01 9.58 -6.30
C GLY A 161 0.73 10.39 -5.21
N GLU A 162 1.40 9.71 -4.31
CA GLU A 162 1.94 10.32 -3.09
C GLU A 162 3.07 11.34 -3.37
N LEU A 163 3.92 11.05 -4.36
CA LEU A 163 5.02 11.97 -4.74
C LEU A 163 4.49 13.31 -5.27
N HIS A 164 3.38 13.32 -6.01
CA HIS A 164 2.73 14.54 -6.48
C HIS A 164 2.45 15.50 -5.32
N HIS A 165 1.88 15.00 -4.23
CA HIS A 165 1.55 15.82 -3.06
C HIS A 165 2.79 16.30 -2.31
N ALA A 166 3.84 15.51 -2.22
CA ALA A 166 5.08 15.88 -1.57
C ALA A 166 5.83 16.97 -2.35
N LEU A 167 5.84 16.91 -3.67
CA LEU A 167 6.38 17.95 -4.55
C LEU A 167 5.57 19.25 -4.45
N ALA A 168 4.24 19.16 -4.49
CA ALA A 168 3.35 20.32 -4.36
C ALA A 168 3.49 21.01 -2.99
N ALA A 169 3.76 20.24 -1.92
CA ALA A 169 4.03 20.77 -0.59
C ALA A 169 5.45 21.34 -0.42
N GLY A 170 6.34 21.15 -1.40
CA GLY A 170 7.73 21.63 -1.36
C GLY A 170 8.60 20.94 -0.30
N VAL A 171 8.19 19.78 0.20
CA VAL A 171 8.94 19.01 1.22
C VAL A 171 9.94 18.02 0.60
N VAL A 172 9.83 17.78 -0.69
CA VAL A 172 10.75 16.97 -1.49
C VAL A 172 11.27 17.84 -2.62
N GLY A 173 12.58 18.03 -2.72
CA GLY A 173 13.22 18.82 -3.76
C GLY A 173 14.30 18.07 -4.53
N ASP A 174 14.94 17.08 -3.87
CA ASP A 174 15.95 16.23 -4.49
C ASP A 174 15.40 14.80 -4.61
N GLU A 175 15.22 14.36 -5.84
CA GLU A 175 14.73 13.03 -6.18
C GLU A 175 15.88 12.07 -6.58
N SER A 176 17.14 12.45 -6.37
CA SER A 176 18.31 11.65 -6.79
C SER A 176 18.35 10.25 -6.16
N GLY A 177 17.72 10.06 -4.98
CA GLY A 177 17.59 8.78 -4.30
C GLY A 177 16.35 7.97 -4.70
N PHE A 178 15.49 8.50 -5.57
CA PHE A 178 14.26 7.82 -5.98
C PHE A 178 14.53 6.81 -7.10
N ALA A 179 13.85 5.68 -7.05
CA ALA A 179 14.01 4.61 -8.02
C ALA A 179 12.64 4.15 -8.58
N GLU A 180 12.67 3.56 -9.75
CA GLU A 180 11.53 2.80 -10.25
C GLU A 180 11.66 1.33 -9.85
N LEU A 181 10.55 0.66 -9.55
CA LEU A 181 10.54 -0.74 -9.11
C LEU A 181 11.23 -1.66 -10.12
N GLY A 182 11.06 -1.39 -11.42
CA GLY A 182 11.74 -2.13 -12.49
C GLY A 182 13.26 -2.06 -12.41
N GLN A 183 13.82 -0.90 -12.05
CA GLN A 183 15.26 -0.71 -11.85
C GLN A 183 15.75 -1.51 -10.64
N VAL A 184 15.04 -1.44 -9.52
CA VAL A 184 15.35 -2.21 -8.32
C VAL A 184 15.38 -3.71 -8.60
N LEU A 185 14.41 -4.22 -9.37
CA LEU A 185 14.34 -5.64 -9.75
C LEU A 185 15.45 -6.05 -10.71
N ALA A 186 15.97 -5.12 -11.52
CA ALA A 186 17.11 -5.34 -12.41
C ALA A 186 18.48 -5.20 -11.70
N GLY A 187 18.49 -4.87 -10.40
CA GLY A 187 19.73 -4.68 -9.63
C GLY A 187 20.45 -3.35 -9.93
N GLN A 188 19.70 -2.34 -10.36
CA GLN A 188 20.19 -0.99 -10.68
C GLN A 188 19.94 -0.01 -9.54
#